data_c5aa188dc8a0ad91e313714b78051ab8
#
_entry.id   c5aa188dc8a0ad91e313714b78051ab8
#
_cell.length_a   1.000
_cell.length_b   1.000
_cell.length_c   1.000
_cell.angle_alpha   90.00
_cell.angle_beta   90.00
_cell.angle_gamma   90.00
#
_symmetry.space_group_name_H-M   'P 1'
#
loop_
_entity.id
_entity.type
_entity.pdbx_description
1 polymer ?
#
loop_
_entity_poly.entity_id
_entity_poly.type
_entity_poly.pdbx_seq_one_letter_code
_entity_poly.pdbx_strand_id
1 'polypeptide(L)'
;MKKIPFVTKEQVEEIAKTYPTPFHIYDEKGIRENARRLKAAFAWNKGYREYFAVKATPNPFILKVLQEEGCGVDCSSLTELMMSEKCGFSGSDIMFSSNVTPAEEYVKAKQLGAFINLDDITHIDFLKDCAGIPETICCRYNPGGVFQLGTDIMDNPGDAKYGMTKEQMIEAFKRLKELGAKRFGIHSFLASNTVSNDYYPTLAGILFELAVELKEKTGVDIAFINLSGGVGIPYTPDKEPNNIEIIGDGVRQKFEEIMVPAGLGDVAIFTELGRFMLAPYGALIAKAIHEKHIYKEYIGLDACAVNLMRPAMYGAYHHITVLGKEDAPCDHKYDVTGSLCENNDKFAIDRMLPKIDMGDYLFIHDAGAHGFAMGYNYNGRLRSAELLLKEDGSVQMIRRAETPADYFATFDFCDILK
;
A
#
# COMPACT_ATOMS: atom_id res chain seq x y z
N MET A 1 -21.17 -4.88 4.17
CA MET A 1 -20.78 -6.32 3.96
C MET A 1 -20.28 -6.91 5.28
N LYS A 2 -20.68 -8.16 5.65
CA LYS A 2 -20.15 -8.82 6.88
C LYS A 2 -18.65 -9.07 6.70
N LYS A 3 -17.82 -8.59 7.65
CA LYS A 3 -16.39 -8.92 7.68
C LYS A 3 -16.24 -10.32 8.26
N ILE A 4 -15.59 -11.21 7.53
CA ILE A 4 -15.45 -12.63 7.90
C ILE A 4 -13.95 -12.93 8.06
N PRO A 5 -13.50 -13.45 9.20
CA PRO A 5 -12.14 -13.94 9.36
C PRO A 5 -11.83 -15.07 8.37
N PHE A 6 -10.63 -15.07 7.82
CA PHE A 6 -10.16 -16.16 6.94
C PHE A 6 -9.46 -17.31 7.72
N VAL A 7 -9.43 -17.23 9.06
CA VAL A 7 -9.00 -18.26 9.98
C VAL A 7 -10.04 -18.45 11.08
N THR A 8 -10.18 -19.67 11.57
CA THR A 8 -11.07 -20.00 12.70
C THR A 8 -10.33 -19.86 14.04
N LYS A 9 -11.09 -19.90 15.15
CA LYS A 9 -10.53 -19.91 16.50
C LYS A 9 -9.56 -21.09 16.69
N GLU A 10 -9.96 -22.28 16.28
CA GLU A 10 -9.17 -23.52 16.43
C GLU A 10 -7.86 -23.44 15.64
N GLN A 11 -7.90 -22.85 14.44
CA GLN A 11 -6.68 -22.61 13.64
C GLN A 11 -5.74 -21.65 14.35
N VAL A 12 -6.28 -20.55 14.91
CA VAL A 12 -5.46 -19.58 15.66
C VAL A 12 -4.88 -20.20 16.94
N GLU A 13 -5.65 -21.00 17.65
CA GLU A 13 -5.18 -21.75 18.83
C GLU A 13 -4.02 -22.69 18.49
N GLU A 14 -4.10 -23.39 17.35
CA GLU A 14 -3.02 -24.27 16.88
C GLU A 14 -1.78 -23.47 16.44
N ILE A 15 -1.96 -22.39 15.67
CA ILE A 15 -0.89 -21.49 15.25
C ILE A 15 -0.17 -20.90 16.46
N ALA A 16 -0.93 -20.47 17.47
CA ALA A 16 -0.40 -19.82 18.68
C ALA A 16 0.47 -20.74 19.55
N LYS A 17 0.38 -22.05 19.40
CA LYS A 17 1.29 -23.00 20.08
C LYS A 17 2.72 -22.88 19.57
N THR A 18 2.89 -22.52 18.28
CA THR A 18 4.20 -22.37 17.64
C THR A 18 4.62 -20.89 17.53
N TYR A 19 3.68 -20.01 17.23
CA TYR A 19 3.88 -18.59 17.02
C TYR A 19 3.00 -17.80 17.99
N PRO A 20 3.52 -17.38 19.16
CA PRO A 20 2.75 -16.64 20.15
C PRO A 20 2.17 -15.34 19.58
N THR A 21 0.97 -14.95 20.04
CA THR A 21 0.40 -13.63 19.74
C THR A 21 1.20 -12.51 20.42
N PRO A 22 1.15 -11.25 19.88
CA PRO A 22 0.46 -10.90 18.65
C PRO A 22 1.25 -11.31 17.40
N PHE A 23 0.56 -11.53 16.30
CA PHE A 23 1.19 -11.69 14.99
C PHE A 23 0.29 -11.16 13.88
N HIS A 24 0.90 -10.70 12.79
CA HIS A 24 0.18 -10.49 11.53
C HIS A 24 0.07 -11.81 10.78
N ILE A 25 -1.07 -12.03 10.13
CA ILE A 25 -1.28 -13.19 9.27
C ILE A 25 -1.87 -12.75 7.95
N TYR A 26 -1.38 -13.31 6.84
CA TYR A 26 -1.81 -13.00 5.48
C TYR A 26 -2.39 -14.24 4.82
N ASP A 27 -3.47 -14.05 4.05
CA ASP A 27 -4.14 -15.09 3.26
C ASP A 27 -3.56 -15.13 1.85
N GLU A 28 -2.67 -16.09 1.56
CA GLU A 28 -2.06 -16.24 0.25
C GLU A 28 -3.09 -16.43 -0.86
N LYS A 29 -4.12 -17.26 -0.62
CA LYS A 29 -5.16 -17.53 -1.60
C LYS A 29 -5.92 -16.25 -1.97
N GLY A 30 -6.36 -15.50 -0.98
CA GLY A 30 -7.06 -14.24 -1.20
C GLY A 30 -6.21 -13.21 -1.95
N ILE A 31 -4.90 -13.12 -1.63
CA ILE A 31 -3.94 -12.24 -2.33
C ILE A 31 -3.85 -12.62 -3.81
N ARG A 32 -3.67 -13.91 -4.13
CA ARG A 32 -3.56 -14.40 -5.51
C ARG A 32 -4.84 -14.18 -6.31
N GLU A 33 -5.99 -14.53 -5.73
CA GLU A 33 -7.30 -14.33 -6.36
C GLU A 33 -7.54 -12.86 -6.69
N ASN A 34 -7.21 -11.94 -5.77
CA ASN A 34 -7.36 -10.51 -5.98
C ASN A 34 -6.43 -9.96 -7.08
N ALA A 35 -5.17 -10.42 -7.12
CA ALA A 35 -4.23 -10.07 -8.18
C ALA A 35 -4.73 -10.51 -9.56
N ARG A 36 -5.23 -11.75 -9.67
CA ARG A 36 -5.83 -12.28 -10.92
C ARG A 36 -7.08 -11.50 -11.33
N ARG A 37 -7.94 -11.14 -10.37
CA ARG A 37 -9.14 -10.35 -10.60
C ARG A 37 -8.81 -8.95 -11.12
N LEU A 38 -7.83 -8.27 -10.52
CA LEU A 38 -7.35 -6.98 -10.99
C LEU A 38 -6.82 -7.07 -12.43
N LYS A 39 -5.96 -8.06 -12.70
CA LYS A 39 -5.40 -8.27 -14.04
C LYS A 39 -6.48 -8.55 -15.08
N ALA A 40 -7.51 -9.31 -14.73
CA ALA A 40 -8.65 -9.59 -15.62
C ALA A 40 -9.44 -8.32 -15.96
N ALA A 41 -9.66 -7.44 -14.97
CA ALA A 41 -10.39 -6.18 -15.16
C ALA A 41 -9.71 -5.22 -16.14
N PHE A 42 -8.40 -5.30 -16.29
CA PHE A 42 -7.60 -4.46 -17.20
C PHE A 42 -7.05 -5.23 -18.41
N ALA A 43 -7.47 -6.47 -18.65
CA ALA A 43 -6.97 -7.32 -19.74
C ALA A 43 -7.26 -6.77 -21.17
N TRP A 44 -8.14 -5.76 -21.28
CA TRP A 44 -8.41 -5.05 -22.53
C TRP A 44 -7.22 -4.21 -23.00
N ASN A 45 -6.32 -3.77 -22.09
CA ASN A 45 -5.08 -3.08 -22.42
C ASN A 45 -3.92 -4.09 -22.44
N LYS A 46 -3.35 -4.36 -23.61
CA LYS A 46 -2.29 -5.37 -23.80
C LYS A 46 -1.02 -5.07 -23.01
N GLY A 47 -0.77 -3.79 -22.70
CA GLY A 47 0.39 -3.32 -21.95
C GLY A 47 0.15 -3.22 -20.44
N TYR A 48 -1.07 -3.56 -19.97
CA TYR A 48 -1.43 -3.40 -18.56
C TYR A 48 -0.48 -4.14 -17.62
N ARG A 49 -0.10 -3.44 -16.54
CA ARG A 49 0.66 -4.03 -15.44
C ARG A 49 0.33 -3.37 -14.11
N GLU A 50 0.16 -4.20 -13.11
CA GLU A 50 0.17 -3.78 -11.71
C GLU A 50 1.60 -3.75 -11.19
N TYR A 51 2.00 -2.64 -10.56
CA TYR A 51 3.24 -2.47 -9.80
C TYR A 51 2.87 -2.36 -8.33
N PHE A 52 2.96 -3.44 -7.60
CA PHE A 52 2.58 -3.44 -6.19
C PHE A 52 3.40 -2.43 -5.39
N ALA A 53 2.72 -1.51 -4.69
CA ALA A 53 3.38 -0.52 -3.83
C ALA A 53 4.06 -1.20 -2.63
N VAL A 54 5.39 -1.37 -2.67
CA VAL A 54 6.18 -2.10 -1.67
C VAL A 54 5.96 -1.55 -0.27
N LYS A 55 5.85 -0.23 -0.12
CA LYS A 55 5.55 0.46 1.15
C LYS A 55 4.33 -0.05 1.88
N ALA A 56 3.38 -0.64 1.17
CA ALA A 56 2.16 -1.16 1.78
C ALA A 56 2.43 -2.41 2.64
N THR A 57 3.31 -3.30 2.15
CA THR A 57 3.70 -4.53 2.85
C THR A 57 5.09 -4.97 2.37
N PRO A 58 6.17 -4.38 2.92
CA PRO A 58 7.54 -4.65 2.49
C PRO A 58 8.03 -6.00 3.05
N ASN A 59 7.56 -7.08 2.47
CA ASN A 59 7.91 -8.45 2.85
C ASN A 59 8.28 -9.27 1.61
N PRO A 60 9.50 -9.86 1.54
CA PRO A 60 9.98 -10.60 0.38
C PRO A 60 9.07 -11.77 -0.04
N PHE A 61 8.46 -12.45 0.90
CA PHE A 61 7.55 -13.58 0.61
C PHE A 61 6.28 -13.10 -0.08
N ILE A 62 5.71 -11.97 0.38
CA ILE A 62 4.55 -11.35 -0.26
C ILE A 62 4.90 -10.85 -1.67
N LEU A 63 6.08 -10.22 -1.83
CA LEU A 63 6.55 -9.77 -3.15
C LEU A 63 6.70 -10.95 -4.11
N LYS A 64 7.16 -12.12 -3.64
CA LYS A 64 7.26 -13.34 -4.46
C LYS A 64 5.90 -13.87 -4.88
N VAL A 65 4.91 -13.91 -3.98
CA VAL A 65 3.52 -14.29 -4.31
C VAL A 65 2.97 -13.40 -5.43
N LEU A 66 3.15 -12.09 -5.33
CA LEU A 66 2.68 -11.14 -6.34
C LEU A 66 3.47 -11.22 -7.65
N GLN A 67 4.79 -11.50 -7.58
CA GLN A 67 5.62 -11.73 -8.77
C GLN A 67 5.13 -12.94 -9.58
N GLU A 68 4.77 -14.03 -8.91
CA GLU A 68 4.22 -15.24 -9.54
C GLU A 68 2.87 -14.96 -10.23
N GLU A 69 2.10 -13.99 -9.77
CA GLU A 69 0.87 -13.50 -10.42
C GLU A 69 1.14 -12.47 -11.53
N GLY A 70 2.40 -12.13 -11.79
CA GLY A 70 2.84 -11.23 -12.87
C GLY A 70 2.85 -9.75 -12.51
N CYS A 71 2.75 -9.40 -11.24
CA CYS A 71 2.91 -8.03 -10.77
C CYS A 71 4.38 -7.58 -10.83
N GLY A 72 4.61 -6.31 -11.14
CA GLY A 72 5.83 -5.60 -10.82
C GLY A 72 5.80 -5.03 -9.40
N VAL A 73 6.77 -4.16 -9.09
CA VAL A 73 6.87 -3.46 -7.81
C VAL A 73 7.04 -1.96 -8.00
N ASP A 74 6.38 -1.16 -7.18
CA ASP A 74 6.65 0.27 -7.02
C ASP A 74 7.45 0.50 -5.75
N CYS A 75 8.69 0.99 -5.91
CA CYS A 75 9.64 1.26 -4.84
C CYS A 75 9.75 2.77 -4.58
N SER A 76 9.92 3.15 -3.33
CA SER A 76 10.02 4.56 -2.91
C SER A 76 11.30 4.87 -2.11
N SER A 77 12.21 3.89 -1.97
CA SER A 77 13.46 4.04 -1.22
C SER A 77 14.54 3.05 -1.66
N LEU A 78 15.79 3.32 -1.24
CA LEU A 78 16.92 2.42 -1.49
C LEU A 78 16.65 0.99 -0.96
N THR A 79 16.13 0.88 0.26
CA THR A 79 15.89 -0.43 0.88
C THR A 79 14.79 -1.22 0.19
N GLU A 80 13.76 -0.57 -0.35
CA GLU A 80 12.75 -1.22 -1.18
C GLU A 80 13.30 -1.69 -2.52
N LEU A 81 14.18 -0.90 -3.16
CA LEU A 81 14.91 -1.31 -4.37
C LEU A 81 15.79 -2.53 -4.11
N MET A 82 16.56 -2.53 -3.00
CA MET A 82 17.41 -3.65 -2.61
C MET A 82 16.60 -4.92 -2.31
N MET A 83 15.47 -4.78 -1.62
CA MET A 83 14.56 -5.90 -1.35
C MET A 83 14.00 -6.48 -2.64
N SER A 84 13.55 -5.63 -3.55
CA SER A 84 12.99 -6.04 -4.84
C SER A 84 14.03 -6.75 -5.70
N GLU A 85 15.28 -6.24 -5.74
CA GLU A 85 16.40 -6.93 -6.39
C GLU A 85 16.66 -8.33 -5.82
N LYS A 86 16.65 -8.46 -4.49
CA LYS A 86 16.79 -9.76 -3.80
C LYS A 86 15.64 -10.73 -4.11
N CYS A 87 14.47 -10.22 -4.43
CA CYS A 87 13.33 -11.02 -4.89
C CYS A 87 13.43 -11.36 -6.39
N GLY A 88 14.40 -10.83 -7.12
CA GLY A 88 14.62 -11.10 -8.55
C GLY A 88 13.86 -10.17 -9.49
N PHE A 89 13.37 -9.02 -9.02
CA PHE A 89 12.84 -7.97 -9.89
C PHE A 89 13.97 -7.17 -10.52
N SER A 90 13.80 -6.77 -11.77
CA SER A 90 14.76 -5.94 -12.50
C SER A 90 14.11 -5.27 -13.71
N GLY A 91 14.77 -4.24 -14.24
CA GLY A 91 14.33 -3.57 -15.47
C GLY A 91 12.92 -3.01 -15.33
N SER A 92 12.11 -3.29 -16.34
CA SER A 92 10.71 -2.84 -16.41
C SER A 92 9.78 -3.46 -15.36
N ASP A 93 10.27 -4.37 -14.52
CA ASP A 93 9.51 -4.91 -13.41
C ASP A 93 9.44 -3.95 -12.22
N ILE A 94 10.23 -2.88 -12.24
CA ILE A 94 10.34 -1.92 -11.14
C ILE A 94 9.91 -0.54 -11.62
N MET A 95 8.91 0.04 -10.96
CA MET A 95 8.68 1.48 -10.89
C MET A 95 9.45 2.03 -9.69
N PHE A 96 10.01 3.22 -9.84
CA PHE A 96 10.64 3.94 -8.74
C PHE A 96 10.02 5.33 -8.62
N SER A 97 9.12 5.48 -7.65
CA SER A 97 8.35 6.70 -7.38
C SER A 97 8.71 7.24 -6.00
N SER A 98 9.61 8.21 -5.94
CA SER A 98 10.03 8.94 -4.75
C SER A 98 9.82 10.44 -4.96
N ASN A 99 9.83 11.25 -3.89
CA ASN A 99 9.51 12.69 -4.01
C ASN A 99 10.63 13.62 -3.51
N VAL A 100 11.42 13.22 -2.54
CA VAL A 100 12.65 13.92 -2.10
C VAL A 100 13.78 12.90 -2.15
N THR A 101 14.28 12.66 -3.35
CA THR A 101 15.07 11.48 -3.68
C THR A 101 16.57 11.73 -3.50
N PRO A 102 17.27 10.99 -2.60
CA PRO A 102 18.73 11.00 -2.51
C PRO A 102 19.39 10.48 -3.79
N ALA A 103 20.61 10.95 -4.09
CA ALA A 103 21.36 10.57 -5.27
C ALA A 103 21.59 9.04 -5.39
N GLU A 104 21.89 8.38 -4.27
CA GLU A 104 22.12 6.93 -4.22
C GLU A 104 20.90 6.10 -4.64
N GLU A 105 19.68 6.60 -4.39
CA GLU A 105 18.45 5.95 -4.81
C GLU A 105 18.24 6.03 -6.32
N TYR A 106 18.51 7.19 -6.94
CA TYR A 106 18.51 7.32 -8.40
C TYR A 106 19.56 6.45 -9.06
N VAL A 107 20.78 6.42 -8.50
CA VAL A 107 21.86 5.56 -9.00
C VAL A 107 21.43 4.09 -8.95
N LYS A 108 20.87 3.64 -7.81
CA LYS A 108 20.40 2.26 -7.66
C LYS A 108 19.23 1.94 -8.59
N ALA A 109 18.24 2.81 -8.69
CA ALA A 109 17.10 2.61 -9.58
C ALA A 109 17.55 2.47 -11.05
N LYS A 110 18.47 3.34 -11.48
CA LYS A 110 19.02 3.26 -12.84
C LYS A 110 19.87 2.01 -13.06
N GLN A 111 20.69 1.61 -12.09
CA GLN A 111 21.48 0.35 -12.18
C GLN A 111 20.56 -0.87 -12.35
N LEU A 112 19.41 -0.88 -11.71
CA LEU A 112 18.40 -1.93 -11.85
C LEU A 112 17.63 -1.84 -13.16
N GLY A 113 17.74 -0.75 -13.92
CA GLY A 113 16.96 -0.50 -15.14
C GLY A 113 15.49 -0.14 -14.85
N ALA A 114 15.18 0.30 -13.64
CA ALA A 114 13.82 0.67 -13.23
C ALA A 114 13.26 1.85 -14.02
N PHE A 115 11.94 1.92 -14.16
CA PHE A 115 11.27 3.13 -14.62
C PHE A 115 11.31 4.18 -13.49
N ILE A 116 12.06 5.26 -13.72
CA ILE A 116 12.19 6.36 -12.75
C ILE A 116 11.08 7.37 -13.00
N ASN A 117 10.35 7.71 -11.95
CA ASN A 117 9.30 8.73 -11.94
C ASN A 117 9.80 10.00 -11.25
N LEU A 118 9.96 11.09 -12.01
CA LEU A 118 10.40 12.38 -11.46
C LEU A 118 9.21 13.13 -10.87
N ASP A 119 9.36 13.55 -9.62
CA ASP A 119 8.33 14.27 -8.88
C ASP A 119 8.33 15.77 -9.15
N ASP A 120 9.48 16.35 -9.53
CA ASP A 120 9.63 17.78 -9.82
C ASP A 120 10.59 18.05 -10.99
N ILE A 121 10.41 19.19 -11.66
CA ILE A 121 11.23 19.59 -12.81
C ILE A 121 12.71 19.80 -12.43
N THR A 122 13.00 20.21 -11.21
CA THR A 122 14.38 20.39 -10.70
C THR A 122 15.12 19.08 -10.55
N HIS A 123 14.41 17.96 -10.43
CA HIS A 123 15.01 16.63 -10.35
C HIS A 123 15.67 16.20 -11.66
N ILE A 124 15.37 16.85 -12.79
CA ILE A 124 15.99 16.50 -14.09
C ILE A 124 17.49 16.69 -14.05
N ASP A 125 17.96 17.87 -13.63
CA ASP A 125 19.40 18.14 -13.55
C ASP A 125 20.08 17.27 -12.49
N PHE A 126 19.41 17.09 -11.35
CA PHE A 126 19.91 16.24 -10.28
C PHE A 126 20.08 14.77 -10.73
N LEU A 127 19.07 14.19 -11.39
CA LEU A 127 19.17 12.83 -11.96
C LEU A 127 20.27 12.75 -13.02
N LYS A 128 20.33 13.75 -13.94
CA LYS A 128 21.37 13.80 -14.99
C LYS A 128 22.76 13.75 -14.39
N ASP A 129 23.00 14.53 -13.33
CA ASP A 129 24.33 14.68 -12.74
C ASP A 129 24.74 13.47 -11.90
N CYS A 130 23.82 12.84 -11.16
CA CYS A 130 24.16 11.69 -10.29
C CYS A 130 24.08 10.33 -10.99
N ALA A 131 23.20 10.15 -11.97
CA ALA A 131 22.95 8.85 -12.58
C ALA A 131 22.85 8.88 -14.11
N GLY A 132 22.61 10.06 -14.71
CA GLY A 132 22.30 10.24 -16.14
C GLY A 132 20.86 9.86 -16.48
N ILE A 133 20.34 10.46 -17.55
CA ILE A 133 18.94 10.27 -17.97
C ILE A 133 18.75 8.87 -18.58
N PRO A 134 17.72 8.10 -18.17
CA PRO A 134 17.38 6.82 -18.80
C PRO A 134 16.64 7.02 -20.12
N GLU A 135 16.62 5.97 -20.95
CA GLU A 135 15.92 6.00 -22.24
C GLU A 135 14.39 6.13 -22.07
N THR A 136 13.84 5.48 -21.03
CA THR A 136 12.43 5.59 -20.64
C THR A 136 12.36 6.31 -19.30
N ILE A 137 11.60 7.41 -19.23
CA ILE A 137 11.46 8.25 -18.04
C ILE A 137 9.99 8.59 -17.80
N CYS A 138 9.59 8.66 -16.55
CA CYS A 138 8.26 9.07 -16.13
C CYS A 138 8.30 10.41 -15.40
N CYS A 139 7.26 11.21 -15.52
CA CYS A 139 7.07 12.42 -14.73
C CYS A 139 5.71 12.40 -14.05
N ARG A 140 5.69 12.89 -12.80
CA ARG A 140 4.49 12.96 -11.99
C ARG A 140 3.78 14.30 -12.22
N TYR A 141 2.52 14.20 -12.62
CA TYR A 141 1.65 15.33 -12.84
C TYR A 141 0.83 15.68 -11.60
N ASN A 142 0.69 16.96 -11.31
CA ASN A 142 -0.23 17.53 -10.34
C ASN A 142 -1.18 18.50 -11.04
N PRO A 143 -2.49 18.20 -11.13
CA PRO A 143 -3.45 19.07 -11.78
C PRO A 143 -3.75 20.35 -10.99
N GLY A 144 -3.31 20.45 -9.73
CA GLY A 144 -3.68 21.54 -8.83
C GLY A 144 -5.15 21.53 -8.41
N GLY A 145 -5.55 22.55 -7.68
CA GLY A 145 -6.94 22.74 -7.26
C GLY A 145 -7.48 21.69 -6.29
N VAL A 146 -8.78 21.43 -6.37
CA VAL A 146 -9.50 20.48 -5.51
C VAL A 146 -9.92 19.26 -6.33
N PHE A 147 -9.61 18.08 -5.84
CA PHE A 147 -10.08 16.83 -6.44
C PHE A 147 -11.34 16.33 -5.71
N GLN A 148 -12.47 16.29 -6.41
CA GLN A 148 -13.79 16.03 -5.82
C GLN A 148 -13.96 14.62 -5.20
N LEU A 149 -13.15 13.66 -5.64
CA LEU A 149 -13.11 12.29 -5.13
C LEU A 149 -11.96 12.07 -4.13
N GLY A 150 -11.40 13.15 -3.59
CA GLY A 150 -10.37 13.11 -2.54
C GLY A 150 -10.89 12.53 -1.22
N THR A 151 -9.98 12.23 -0.32
CA THR A 151 -10.26 11.74 1.04
C THR A 151 -9.41 12.51 2.05
N ASP A 152 -9.80 12.47 3.32
CA ASP A 152 -9.07 13.13 4.43
C ASP A 152 -7.67 12.51 4.69
N ILE A 153 -7.29 11.44 3.98
CA ILE A 153 -5.97 10.81 4.12
C ILE A 153 -4.88 11.58 3.37
N MET A 154 -5.26 12.36 2.35
CA MET A 154 -4.35 13.10 1.50
C MET A 154 -4.90 14.49 1.19
N ASP A 155 -4.04 15.50 1.20
CA ASP A 155 -4.40 16.87 0.81
C ASP A 155 -4.90 16.93 -0.64
N ASN A 156 -5.68 17.97 -0.95
CA ASN A 156 -6.04 18.25 -2.33
C ASN A 156 -4.80 18.53 -3.18
N PRO A 157 -4.86 18.28 -4.50
CA PRO A 157 -3.70 18.51 -5.38
C PRO A 157 -3.06 19.88 -5.25
N GLY A 158 -3.85 20.94 -5.00
CA GLY A 158 -3.34 22.29 -4.80
C GLY A 158 -2.47 22.49 -3.54
N ASP A 159 -2.64 21.65 -2.53
CA ASP A 159 -1.91 21.71 -1.26
C ASP A 159 -0.93 20.53 -1.12
N ALA A 160 -1.03 19.51 -1.98
CA ALA A 160 -0.18 18.33 -1.93
C ALA A 160 1.25 18.64 -2.39
N LYS A 161 2.23 18.04 -1.70
CA LYS A 161 3.66 18.23 -1.96
C LYS A 161 4.18 17.53 -3.23
N TYR A 162 3.34 16.99 -4.08
CA TYR A 162 3.71 16.07 -5.14
C TYR A 162 3.44 16.63 -6.53
N GLY A 163 4.40 16.38 -7.45
CA GLY A 163 4.18 16.47 -8.88
C GLY A 163 4.34 17.86 -9.48
N MET A 164 4.41 17.88 -10.80
CA MET A 164 4.63 19.05 -11.65
C MET A 164 3.31 19.61 -12.16
N THR A 165 3.23 20.95 -12.34
CA THR A 165 2.13 21.57 -13.06
C THR A 165 2.13 21.17 -14.54
N LYS A 166 1.05 21.46 -15.26
CA LYS A 166 0.98 21.17 -16.71
C LYS A 166 2.08 21.86 -17.52
N GLU A 167 2.37 23.10 -17.21
CA GLU A 167 3.43 23.87 -17.86
C GLU A 167 4.80 23.26 -17.60
N GLN A 168 5.05 22.85 -16.36
CA GLN A 168 6.28 22.15 -15.98
C GLN A 168 6.40 20.78 -16.67
N MET A 169 5.29 20.01 -16.82
CA MET A 169 5.28 18.75 -17.57
C MET A 169 5.71 18.93 -19.03
N ILE A 170 5.17 19.97 -19.71
CA ILE A 170 5.54 20.27 -21.09
C ILE A 170 7.02 20.63 -21.20
N GLU A 171 7.52 21.46 -20.31
CA GLU A 171 8.93 21.85 -20.26
C GLU A 171 9.84 20.65 -19.91
N ALA A 172 9.47 19.85 -18.90
CA ALA A 172 10.20 18.66 -18.51
C ALA A 172 10.34 17.67 -19.66
N PHE A 173 9.26 17.41 -20.41
CA PHE A 173 9.29 16.48 -21.53
C PHE A 173 10.19 16.96 -22.68
N LYS A 174 10.19 18.27 -22.98
CA LYS A 174 11.12 18.86 -23.98
C LYS A 174 12.57 18.69 -23.52
N ARG A 175 12.88 19.09 -22.29
CA ARG A 175 14.24 18.99 -21.73
C ARG A 175 14.74 17.55 -21.68
N LEU A 176 13.91 16.62 -21.21
CA LEU A 176 14.28 15.20 -21.13
C LEU A 176 14.52 14.59 -22.52
N LYS A 177 13.72 14.98 -23.54
CA LYS A 177 13.93 14.59 -24.93
C LYS A 177 15.26 15.11 -25.47
N GLU A 178 15.61 16.36 -25.20
CA GLU A 178 16.90 16.96 -25.59
C GLU A 178 18.08 16.25 -24.87
N LEU A 179 17.89 15.77 -23.65
CA LEU A 179 18.86 15.02 -22.87
C LEU A 179 18.94 13.52 -23.25
N GLY A 180 18.15 13.08 -24.25
CA GLY A 180 18.27 11.76 -24.86
C GLY A 180 17.22 10.74 -24.43
N ALA A 181 16.22 11.12 -23.61
CA ALA A 181 15.07 10.26 -23.35
C ALA A 181 14.26 10.04 -24.63
N LYS A 182 13.79 8.82 -24.86
CA LYS A 182 13.05 8.43 -26.07
C LYS A 182 11.59 8.09 -25.80
N ARG A 183 11.31 7.49 -24.66
CA ARG A 183 10.00 7.00 -24.26
C ARG A 183 9.58 7.63 -22.94
N PHE A 184 8.31 8.03 -22.83
CA PHE A 184 7.83 8.84 -21.73
C PHE A 184 6.64 8.18 -21.03
N GLY A 185 6.67 8.19 -19.70
CA GLY A 185 5.54 7.86 -18.86
C GLY A 185 4.90 9.10 -18.23
N ILE A 186 3.62 9.01 -17.93
CA ILE A 186 2.88 10.02 -17.18
C ILE A 186 2.31 9.34 -15.94
N HIS A 187 2.47 9.94 -14.78
CA HIS A 187 2.01 9.43 -13.50
C HIS A 187 1.21 10.52 -12.76
N SER A 188 0.21 10.14 -11.98
CA SER A 188 -0.40 11.03 -11.00
C SER A 188 -1.05 10.22 -9.87
N PHE A 189 -1.02 10.78 -8.66
CA PHE A 189 -1.63 10.21 -7.46
C PHE A 189 -2.41 11.30 -6.74
N LEU A 190 -3.74 11.26 -6.80
CA LEU A 190 -4.61 12.35 -6.35
C LEU A 190 -5.38 12.03 -5.08
N ALA A 191 -5.47 10.77 -4.68
CA ALA A 191 -6.20 10.38 -3.48
C ALA A 191 -5.70 9.05 -2.92
N SER A 192 -6.03 8.77 -1.66
CA SER A 192 -5.72 7.51 -0.99
C SER A 192 -6.97 6.95 -0.29
N ASN A 193 -7.22 5.66 -0.44
CA ASN A 193 -8.39 4.96 0.10
C ASN A 193 -9.74 5.52 -0.39
N THR A 194 -9.85 5.85 -1.66
CA THR A 194 -11.12 6.28 -2.25
C THR A 194 -12.02 5.06 -2.48
N VAL A 195 -13.19 5.07 -1.81
CA VAL A 195 -14.22 4.04 -1.98
C VAL A 195 -15.26 4.58 -2.96
N SER A 196 -14.89 4.63 -4.24
CA SER A 196 -15.74 5.02 -5.37
C SER A 196 -15.24 4.37 -6.64
N ASN A 197 -16.15 3.82 -7.43
CA ASN A 197 -15.82 3.25 -8.73
C ASN A 197 -15.43 4.31 -9.77
N ASP A 198 -15.72 5.59 -9.51
CA ASP A 198 -15.45 6.69 -10.43
C ASP A 198 -14.02 7.26 -10.29
N TYR A 199 -13.27 6.86 -9.26
CA TYR A 199 -11.94 7.44 -9.00
C TYR A 199 -10.97 7.24 -10.16
N TYR A 200 -10.71 5.99 -10.56
CA TYR A 200 -9.79 5.72 -11.66
C TYR A 200 -10.31 6.21 -13.02
N PRO A 201 -11.59 6.03 -13.40
CA PRO A 201 -12.09 6.62 -14.63
C PRO A 201 -11.91 8.15 -14.71
N THR A 202 -12.12 8.86 -13.59
CA THR A 202 -11.91 10.34 -13.53
C THR A 202 -10.43 10.69 -13.66
N LEU A 203 -9.55 10.03 -12.91
CA LEU A 203 -8.11 10.21 -12.98
C LEU A 203 -7.58 9.87 -14.39
N ALA A 204 -8.05 8.79 -14.98
CA ALA A 204 -7.69 8.36 -16.32
C ALA A 204 -8.07 9.42 -17.36
N GLY A 205 -9.28 9.98 -17.29
CA GLY A 205 -9.68 11.07 -18.17
C GLY A 205 -8.71 12.25 -18.13
N ILE A 206 -8.35 12.71 -16.92
CA ILE A 206 -7.38 13.80 -16.71
C ILE A 206 -6.01 13.48 -17.35
N LEU A 207 -5.50 12.27 -17.13
CA LEU A 207 -4.18 11.88 -17.63
C LEU A 207 -4.18 11.61 -19.14
N PHE A 208 -5.26 11.11 -19.69
CA PHE A 208 -5.39 10.84 -21.11
C PHE A 208 -5.45 12.16 -21.91
N GLU A 209 -6.23 13.15 -21.45
CA GLU A 209 -6.23 14.48 -22.04
C GLU A 209 -4.85 15.14 -21.98
N LEU A 210 -4.16 15.01 -20.84
CA LEU A 210 -2.79 15.51 -20.71
C LEU A 210 -1.82 14.79 -21.67
N ALA A 211 -1.95 13.48 -21.86
CA ALA A 211 -1.10 12.72 -22.77
C ALA A 211 -1.24 13.17 -24.22
N VAL A 212 -2.48 13.43 -24.67
CA VAL A 212 -2.75 13.97 -26.00
C VAL A 212 -2.08 15.35 -26.16
N GLU A 213 -2.28 16.26 -25.21
CA GLU A 213 -1.67 17.58 -25.22
C GLU A 213 -0.13 17.54 -25.20
N LEU A 214 0.46 16.69 -24.38
CA LEU A 214 1.92 16.50 -24.32
C LEU A 214 2.49 15.98 -25.64
N LYS A 215 1.84 14.99 -26.26
CA LYS A 215 2.22 14.49 -27.58
C LYS A 215 2.18 15.59 -28.64
N GLU A 216 1.11 16.38 -28.69
CA GLU A 216 0.95 17.48 -29.65
C GLU A 216 2.02 18.57 -29.48
N LYS A 217 2.29 18.99 -28.23
CA LYS A 217 3.19 20.10 -27.91
C LYS A 217 4.68 19.74 -27.94
N THR A 218 5.03 18.47 -27.71
CA THR A 218 6.43 18.04 -27.54
C THR A 218 6.88 17.01 -28.59
N GLY A 219 5.94 16.36 -29.26
CA GLY A 219 6.22 15.30 -30.22
C GLY A 219 6.98 14.12 -29.61
N VAL A 220 6.73 13.79 -28.33
CA VAL A 220 7.34 12.65 -27.63
C VAL A 220 6.57 11.36 -27.87
N ASP A 221 7.22 10.23 -27.64
CA ASP A 221 6.60 8.90 -27.61
C ASP A 221 6.10 8.61 -26.18
N ILE A 222 4.76 8.60 -26.00
CA ILE A 222 4.12 8.23 -24.73
C ILE A 222 4.04 6.71 -24.67
N ALA A 223 4.80 6.12 -23.77
CA ALA A 223 4.91 4.67 -23.62
C ALA A 223 3.86 4.09 -22.67
N PHE A 224 3.60 4.80 -21.58
CA PHE A 224 2.62 4.35 -20.58
C PHE A 224 2.00 5.51 -19.80
N ILE A 225 0.83 5.24 -19.22
CA ILE A 225 0.18 6.09 -18.24
C ILE A 225 -0.02 5.28 -16.97
N ASN A 226 0.51 5.79 -15.86
CA ASN A 226 0.45 5.19 -14.55
C ASN A 226 -0.61 5.89 -13.70
N LEU A 227 -1.70 5.19 -13.41
CA LEU A 227 -2.79 5.66 -12.57
C LEU A 227 -2.45 5.61 -11.07
N SER A 228 -1.24 5.12 -10.74
CA SER A 228 -0.77 4.97 -9.37
C SER A 228 -1.70 4.12 -8.49
N GLY A 229 -1.81 4.45 -7.21
CA GLY A 229 -2.72 3.81 -6.26
C GLY A 229 -4.00 4.62 -6.04
N GLY A 230 -4.58 4.47 -4.87
CA GLY A 230 -5.71 5.29 -4.41
C GLY A 230 -7.02 4.54 -4.29
N VAL A 231 -7.26 3.49 -5.08
CA VAL A 231 -8.44 2.63 -4.92
C VAL A 231 -8.44 2.03 -3.52
N GLY A 232 -9.49 2.34 -2.77
CA GLY A 232 -9.64 2.01 -1.39
C GLY A 232 -10.41 0.72 -1.13
N ILE A 233 -10.52 0.41 0.16
CA ILE A 233 -11.37 -0.66 0.68
C ILE A 233 -12.33 -0.09 1.72
N PRO A 234 -13.51 -0.68 1.92
CA PRO A 234 -14.39 -0.33 3.01
C PRO A 234 -13.85 -0.94 4.31
N TYR A 235 -13.31 -0.13 5.19
CA TYR A 235 -12.90 -0.58 6.53
C TYR A 235 -14.10 -0.88 7.42
N THR A 236 -15.18 -0.11 7.27
CA THR A 236 -16.42 -0.29 8.04
C THR A 236 -17.38 -1.26 7.31
N PRO A 237 -18.15 -2.09 8.05
CA PRO A 237 -19.04 -3.08 7.44
C PRO A 237 -20.24 -2.50 6.69
N ASP A 238 -20.58 -1.23 6.93
CA ASP A 238 -21.70 -0.51 6.32
C ASP A 238 -21.43 0.05 4.93
N LYS A 239 -20.15 0.09 4.52
CA LYS A 239 -19.76 0.57 3.19
C LYS A 239 -19.64 -0.57 2.19
N GLU A 240 -20.07 -0.31 0.95
CA GLU A 240 -19.89 -1.24 -0.16
C GLU A 240 -18.45 -1.16 -0.70
N PRO A 241 -17.85 -2.30 -1.10
CA PRO A 241 -16.53 -2.34 -1.69
C PRO A 241 -16.52 -1.77 -3.10
N ASN A 242 -15.36 -1.27 -3.50
CA ASN A 242 -15.10 -0.97 -4.90
C ASN A 242 -15.25 -2.24 -5.76
N ASN A 243 -15.84 -2.06 -6.94
CA ASN A 243 -15.93 -3.11 -7.96
C ASN A 243 -14.86 -2.84 -9.03
N ILE A 244 -13.81 -3.67 -9.04
CA ILE A 244 -12.65 -3.46 -9.92
C ILE A 244 -12.99 -3.70 -11.39
N GLU A 245 -13.99 -4.52 -11.70
CA GLU A 245 -14.48 -4.75 -13.05
C GLU A 245 -15.15 -3.48 -13.59
N ILE A 246 -16.02 -2.84 -12.79
CA ILE A 246 -16.63 -1.54 -13.15
C ILE A 246 -15.57 -0.47 -13.32
N ILE A 247 -14.58 -0.44 -12.45
CA ILE A 247 -13.44 0.50 -12.53
C ILE A 247 -12.67 0.27 -13.84
N GLY A 248 -12.31 -0.99 -14.14
CA GLY A 248 -11.59 -1.35 -15.36
C GLY A 248 -12.35 -0.98 -16.62
N ASP A 249 -13.66 -1.23 -16.67
CA ASP A 249 -14.53 -0.84 -17.80
C ASP A 249 -14.63 0.69 -17.94
N GLY A 250 -14.73 1.42 -16.84
CA GLY A 250 -14.76 2.88 -16.85
C GLY A 250 -13.46 3.50 -17.38
N VAL A 251 -12.31 2.95 -17.00
CA VAL A 251 -11.00 3.37 -17.54
C VAL A 251 -10.90 3.03 -19.03
N ARG A 252 -11.38 1.85 -19.44
CA ARG A 252 -11.44 1.44 -20.84
C ARG A 252 -12.27 2.41 -21.68
N GLN A 253 -13.44 2.78 -21.24
CA GLN A 253 -14.31 3.73 -21.94
C GLN A 253 -13.58 5.08 -22.17
N LYS A 254 -12.90 5.62 -21.14
CA LYS A 254 -12.10 6.85 -21.28
C LYS A 254 -10.92 6.67 -22.24
N PHE A 255 -10.28 5.50 -22.23
CA PHE A 255 -9.19 5.19 -23.15
C PHE A 255 -9.67 5.14 -24.62
N GLU A 256 -10.77 4.46 -24.88
CA GLU A 256 -11.38 4.37 -26.21
C GLU A 256 -11.90 5.75 -26.71
N GLU A 257 -12.41 6.58 -25.79
CA GLU A 257 -12.92 7.92 -26.11
C GLU A 257 -11.80 8.92 -26.43
N ILE A 258 -10.68 8.90 -25.72
CA ILE A 258 -9.66 9.95 -25.76
C ILE A 258 -8.38 9.47 -26.47
N MET A 259 -7.83 8.33 -26.07
CA MET A 259 -6.51 7.88 -26.50
C MET A 259 -6.52 7.29 -27.92
N VAL A 260 -7.52 6.47 -28.23
CA VAL A 260 -7.59 5.78 -29.53
C VAL A 260 -7.73 6.80 -30.69
N PRO A 261 -8.62 7.79 -30.64
CA PRO A 261 -8.72 8.78 -31.71
C PRO A 261 -7.46 9.65 -31.87
N ALA A 262 -6.68 9.85 -30.79
CA ALA A 262 -5.43 10.61 -30.80
C ALA A 262 -4.23 9.77 -31.31
N GLY A 263 -4.46 8.50 -31.74
CA GLY A 263 -3.40 7.61 -32.19
C GLY A 263 -2.47 7.18 -31.04
N LEU A 264 -3.00 7.03 -29.83
CA LEU A 264 -2.34 6.58 -28.59
C LEU A 264 -2.91 5.24 -28.11
N GLY A 265 -3.56 4.46 -28.99
CA GLY A 265 -4.21 3.20 -28.65
C GLY A 265 -3.27 2.08 -28.18
N ASP A 266 -1.96 2.20 -28.39
CA ASP A 266 -0.96 1.22 -27.94
C ASP A 266 -0.29 1.60 -26.62
N VAL A 267 -0.66 2.73 -26.00
CA VAL A 267 -0.11 3.19 -24.71
C VAL A 267 -0.52 2.21 -23.59
N ALA A 268 0.48 1.78 -22.81
CA ALA A 268 0.24 0.88 -21.68
C ALA A 268 -0.41 1.61 -20.50
N ILE A 269 -1.23 0.90 -19.74
CA ILE A 269 -1.79 1.38 -18.48
C ILE A 269 -1.11 0.67 -17.31
N PHE A 270 -0.60 1.42 -16.36
CA PHE A 270 -0.01 0.93 -15.12
C PHE A 270 -0.84 1.36 -13.91
N THR A 271 -0.77 0.55 -12.87
CA THR A 271 -1.36 0.84 -11.55
C THR A 271 -0.36 0.51 -10.45
N GLU A 272 -0.47 1.18 -9.28
CA GLU A 272 0.42 1.00 -8.11
C GLU A 272 -0.42 0.75 -6.86
N LEU A 273 -1.25 -0.28 -6.90
CA LEU A 273 -2.18 -0.58 -5.83
C LEU A 273 -1.48 -1.30 -4.67
N GLY A 274 -1.51 -0.71 -3.48
CA GLY A 274 -1.04 -1.35 -2.26
C GLY A 274 -2.21 -1.82 -1.39
N ARG A 275 -3.02 -0.87 -0.93
CA ARG A 275 -4.14 -1.14 -0.01
C ARG A 275 -5.19 -2.09 -0.59
N PHE A 276 -5.64 -1.82 -1.81
CA PHE A 276 -6.60 -2.67 -2.50
C PHE A 276 -6.08 -4.11 -2.66
N MET A 277 -4.79 -4.25 -2.92
CA MET A 277 -4.17 -5.57 -3.14
C MET A 277 -4.14 -6.43 -1.89
N LEU A 278 -3.81 -5.87 -0.73
CA LEU A 278 -3.46 -6.67 0.45
C LEU A 278 -4.28 -6.40 1.71
N ALA A 279 -4.84 -5.20 1.90
CA ALA A 279 -5.43 -4.88 3.20
C ALA A 279 -6.50 -5.89 3.64
N PRO A 280 -7.45 -6.32 2.80
CA PRO A 280 -8.47 -7.30 3.20
C PRO A 280 -7.93 -8.70 3.48
N TYR A 281 -6.75 -9.01 2.97
CA TYR A 281 -6.11 -10.34 3.03
C TYR A 281 -5.02 -10.41 4.10
N GLY A 282 -5.08 -9.56 5.10
CA GLY A 282 -4.21 -9.61 6.27
C GLY A 282 -4.91 -9.10 7.50
N ALA A 283 -4.56 -9.67 8.64
CA ALA A 283 -5.10 -9.35 9.94
C ALA A 283 -4.01 -9.29 11.00
N LEU A 284 -4.28 -8.52 12.06
CA LEU A 284 -3.53 -8.63 13.31
C LEU A 284 -4.33 -9.54 14.26
N ILE A 285 -3.69 -10.61 14.71
CA ILE A 285 -4.23 -11.51 15.72
C ILE A 285 -3.63 -11.13 17.07
N ALA A 286 -4.51 -10.87 18.02
CA ALA A 286 -4.12 -10.50 19.38
C ALA A 286 -4.97 -11.24 20.42
N LYS A 287 -4.48 -11.35 21.63
CA LYS A 287 -5.14 -12.02 22.74
C LYS A 287 -5.56 -11.01 23.81
N ALA A 288 -6.78 -11.15 24.32
CA ALA A 288 -7.24 -10.40 25.47
C ALA A 288 -6.52 -10.92 26.74
N ILE A 289 -5.78 -10.02 27.40
CA ILE A 289 -4.95 -10.38 28.57
C ILE A 289 -5.33 -9.64 29.85
N HIS A 290 -5.99 -8.50 29.72
CA HIS A 290 -6.45 -7.70 30.88
C HIS A 290 -7.79 -7.03 30.60
N GLU A 291 -8.58 -6.86 31.64
CA GLU A 291 -9.77 -6.02 31.66
C GLU A 291 -9.67 -4.93 32.73
N LYS A 292 -10.33 -3.82 32.52
CA LYS A 292 -10.47 -2.73 33.51
C LYS A 292 -11.90 -2.23 33.52
N HIS A 293 -12.45 -2.09 34.71
CA HIS A 293 -13.81 -1.62 34.99
C HIS A 293 -13.71 -0.32 35.78
N ILE A 294 -13.74 0.81 35.09
CA ILE A 294 -13.68 2.13 35.73
C ILE A 294 -14.84 2.99 35.23
N TYR A 295 -14.62 4.14 34.60
CA TYR A 295 -15.66 4.93 33.95
C TYR A 295 -16.12 4.35 32.62
N LYS A 296 -15.32 3.45 32.04
CA LYS A 296 -15.59 2.67 30.85
C LYS A 296 -15.10 1.24 31.06
N GLU A 297 -15.55 0.37 30.19
CA GLU A 297 -15.07 -1.01 30.10
C GLU A 297 -13.90 -1.10 29.10
N TYR A 298 -12.77 -1.59 29.56
CA TYR A 298 -11.55 -1.72 28.75
C TYR A 298 -11.15 -3.17 28.62
N ILE A 299 -10.76 -3.55 27.40
CA ILE A 299 -10.07 -4.82 27.10
C ILE A 299 -8.65 -4.51 26.68
N GLY A 300 -7.68 -4.97 27.43
CA GLY A 300 -6.25 -4.87 27.13
C GLY A 300 -5.75 -6.07 26.37
N LEU A 301 -5.09 -5.81 25.22
CA LEU A 301 -4.52 -6.83 24.37
C LEU A 301 -3.02 -6.99 24.63
N ASP A 302 -2.46 -8.12 24.22
CA ASP A 302 -1.02 -8.33 24.09
C ASP A 302 -0.40 -7.61 22.88
N ALA A 303 -1.23 -7.04 22.01
CA ALA A 303 -0.86 -6.11 20.94
C ALA A 303 -0.96 -4.65 21.38
N CYS A 304 -0.34 -3.76 20.64
CA CYS A 304 -0.41 -2.30 20.83
C CYS A 304 -0.23 -1.55 19.51
N ALA A 305 -0.22 -0.21 19.53
CA ALA A 305 -0.04 0.61 18.33
C ALA A 305 1.28 0.36 17.59
N VAL A 306 2.30 -0.22 18.24
CA VAL A 306 3.52 -0.71 17.58
C VAL A 306 3.21 -1.74 16.49
N ASN A 307 2.17 -2.57 16.70
CA ASN A 307 1.74 -3.59 15.75
C ASN A 307 0.77 -3.01 14.69
N LEU A 308 -0.10 -2.09 15.07
CA LEU A 308 -1.06 -1.44 14.16
C LEU A 308 -1.34 -0.01 14.61
N MET A 309 -0.55 0.94 14.07
CA MET A 309 -0.61 2.35 14.52
C MET A 309 -1.82 3.13 14.02
N ARG A 310 -2.46 2.69 12.94
CA ARG A 310 -3.48 3.48 12.24
C ARG A 310 -4.67 3.91 13.11
N PRO A 311 -5.24 3.06 13.99
CA PRO A 311 -6.29 3.51 14.90
C PRO A 311 -5.81 4.61 15.84
N ALA A 312 -4.62 4.45 16.42
CA ALA A 312 -4.07 5.39 17.40
C ALA A 312 -3.70 6.75 16.78
N MET A 313 -3.12 6.76 15.58
CA MET A 313 -2.55 7.97 14.95
C MET A 313 -3.53 8.70 14.03
N TYR A 314 -4.43 7.96 13.40
CA TYR A 314 -5.36 8.52 12.40
C TYR A 314 -6.84 8.36 12.78
N GLY A 315 -7.14 7.77 13.95
CA GLY A 315 -8.52 7.39 14.29
C GLY A 315 -9.14 6.39 13.30
N ALA A 316 -8.28 5.64 12.57
CA ALA A 316 -8.74 4.74 11.53
C ALA A 316 -9.53 3.57 12.12
N TYR A 317 -10.68 3.30 11.52
CA TYR A 317 -11.47 2.13 11.89
C TYR A 317 -10.82 0.85 11.38
N HIS A 318 -10.71 -0.15 12.25
CA HIS A 318 -10.51 -1.54 11.90
C HIS A 318 -11.62 -2.37 12.54
N HIS A 319 -12.22 -3.27 11.77
CA HIS A 319 -13.23 -4.17 12.32
C HIS A 319 -12.56 -5.19 13.23
N ILE A 320 -13.23 -5.55 14.32
CA ILE A 320 -12.75 -6.54 15.29
C ILE A 320 -13.76 -7.66 15.37
N THR A 321 -13.33 -8.88 15.13
CA THR A 321 -14.08 -10.10 15.40
C THR A 321 -13.48 -10.83 16.59
N VAL A 322 -14.30 -11.19 17.57
CA VAL A 322 -13.90 -12.10 18.66
C VAL A 322 -14.07 -13.51 18.13
N LEU A 323 -12.96 -14.21 17.92
CA LEU A 323 -12.98 -15.55 17.31
C LEU A 323 -13.73 -16.56 18.15
N GLY A 324 -14.61 -17.34 17.52
CA GLY A 324 -15.52 -18.28 18.18
C GLY A 324 -16.76 -17.64 18.77
N LYS A 325 -16.96 -16.31 18.57
CA LYS A 325 -18.12 -15.54 19.02
C LYS A 325 -18.74 -14.69 17.89
N GLU A 326 -18.54 -15.10 16.62
CA GLU A 326 -18.92 -14.36 15.42
C GLU A 326 -20.43 -14.11 15.30
N ASP A 327 -21.24 -14.98 15.90
CA ASP A 327 -22.70 -14.90 15.87
C ASP A 327 -23.28 -14.52 17.25
N ALA A 328 -22.45 -14.22 18.25
CA ALA A 328 -22.88 -13.77 19.56
C ALA A 328 -23.37 -12.31 19.50
N PRO A 329 -24.30 -11.89 20.38
CA PRO A 329 -24.78 -10.52 20.39
C PRO A 329 -23.67 -9.54 20.74
N CYS A 330 -23.56 -8.45 19.97
CA CYS A 330 -22.67 -7.34 20.26
C CYS A 330 -23.34 -6.36 21.23
N ASP A 331 -23.46 -6.74 22.49
CA ASP A 331 -24.20 -6.02 23.54
C ASP A 331 -23.29 -5.42 24.63
N HIS A 332 -21.96 -5.60 24.50
CA HIS A 332 -20.97 -5.00 25.39
C HIS A 332 -20.23 -3.86 24.72
N LYS A 333 -20.11 -2.73 25.41
CA LYS A 333 -19.40 -1.56 24.91
C LYS A 333 -18.01 -1.49 25.51
N TYR A 334 -16.97 -1.63 24.64
CA TYR A 334 -15.57 -1.63 25.07
C TYR A 334 -14.74 -0.54 24.39
N ASP A 335 -13.73 -0.03 25.11
CA ASP A 335 -12.50 0.46 24.52
C ASP A 335 -11.51 -0.71 24.47
N VAL A 336 -11.02 -1.06 23.26
CA VAL A 336 -10.00 -2.11 23.08
C VAL A 336 -8.64 -1.44 22.99
N THR A 337 -7.72 -1.78 23.92
CA THR A 337 -6.50 -1.01 24.16
C THR A 337 -5.25 -1.87 24.06
N GLY A 338 -4.12 -1.22 23.76
CA GLY A 338 -2.79 -1.81 23.85
C GLY A 338 -2.08 -1.49 25.18
N SER A 339 -0.78 -1.73 25.19
CA SER A 339 0.08 -1.68 26.40
C SER A 339 1.03 -0.49 26.43
N LEU A 340 0.90 0.48 25.53
CA LEU A 340 1.74 1.66 25.52
C LEU A 340 1.35 2.67 26.62
N CYS A 341 2.32 3.43 27.13
CA CYS A 341 2.07 4.61 27.96
C CYS A 341 1.61 5.81 27.10
N GLU A 342 0.68 5.53 26.18
CA GLU A 342 0.08 6.48 25.25
C GLU A 342 -1.45 6.31 25.32
N ASN A 343 -2.16 7.37 25.72
CA ASN A 343 -3.61 7.30 25.89
C ASN A 343 -4.36 6.92 24.61
N ASN A 344 -3.79 7.24 23.45
CA ASN A 344 -4.41 6.92 22.15
C ASN A 344 -4.08 5.49 21.66
N ASP A 345 -3.35 4.68 22.44
CA ASP A 345 -3.09 3.28 22.11
C ASP A 345 -4.36 2.44 22.26
N LYS A 346 -5.29 2.67 21.33
CA LYS A 346 -6.61 2.05 21.27
C LYS A 346 -6.91 1.55 19.87
N PHE A 347 -7.29 0.28 19.76
CA PHE A 347 -7.75 -0.33 18.50
C PHE A 347 -9.23 0.01 18.22
N ALA A 348 -10.00 0.26 19.27
CA ALA A 348 -11.40 0.66 19.18
C ALA A 348 -11.80 1.50 20.40
N ILE A 349 -12.75 2.41 20.20
CA ILE A 349 -13.33 3.27 21.24
C ILE A 349 -14.85 3.12 21.17
N ASP A 350 -15.48 2.94 22.34
CA ASP A 350 -16.95 2.77 22.47
C ASP A 350 -17.52 1.74 21.49
N ARG A 351 -16.77 0.67 21.23
CA ARG A 351 -17.15 -0.36 20.26
C ARG A 351 -18.09 -1.38 20.88
N MET A 352 -19.24 -1.60 20.22
CA MET A 352 -20.14 -2.70 20.54
C MET A 352 -19.57 -4.01 20.03
N LEU A 353 -19.27 -4.95 20.92
CA LEU A 353 -18.69 -6.26 20.64
C LEU A 353 -19.40 -7.34 21.46
N PRO A 354 -19.25 -8.63 21.11
CA PRO A 354 -19.61 -9.71 21.99
C PRO A 354 -18.84 -9.61 23.32
N LYS A 355 -19.38 -10.24 24.38
CA LYS A 355 -18.62 -10.36 25.64
C LYS A 355 -17.23 -10.97 25.37
N ILE A 356 -16.19 -10.25 25.78
CA ILE A 356 -14.81 -10.71 25.68
C ILE A 356 -14.37 -11.28 27.03
N ASP A 357 -13.90 -12.51 27.02
CA ASP A 357 -13.30 -13.15 28.19
C ASP A 357 -11.77 -13.15 28.06
N MET A 358 -11.07 -13.14 29.18
CA MET A 358 -9.61 -13.19 29.17
C MET A 358 -9.13 -14.49 28.53
N GLY A 359 -8.24 -14.36 27.56
CA GLY A 359 -7.77 -15.46 26.74
C GLY A 359 -8.43 -15.56 25.37
N ASP A 360 -9.51 -14.81 25.10
CA ASP A 360 -10.11 -14.74 23.77
C ASP A 360 -9.12 -14.16 22.76
N TYR A 361 -9.18 -14.68 21.52
CA TYR A 361 -8.44 -14.14 20.39
C TYR A 361 -9.31 -13.15 19.61
N LEU A 362 -8.71 -12.01 19.29
CA LEU A 362 -9.30 -10.97 18.48
C LEU A 362 -8.64 -10.95 17.11
N PHE A 363 -9.47 -11.01 16.07
CA PHE A 363 -9.08 -10.84 14.68
C PHE A 363 -9.35 -9.39 14.29
N ILE A 364 -8.28 -8.58 14.16
CA ILE A 364 -8.35 -7.19 13.73
C ILE A 364 -8.17 -7.15 12.23
N HIS A 365 -9.25 -6.88 11.51
CA HIS A 365 -9.37 -6.98 10.06
C HIS A 365 -8.58 -5.91 9.30
N ASP A 366 -8.40 -6.13 8.01
CA ASP A 366 -7.88 -5.17 7.02
C ASP A 366 -6.48 -4.62 7.37
N ALA A 367 -5.67 -5.41 8.03
CA ALA A 367 -4.31 -5.05 8.45
C ALA A 367 -3.22 -5.52 7.47
N GLY A 368 -3.59 -6.08 6.31
CA GLY A 368 -2.65 -6.62 5.33
C GLY A 368 -1.82 -5.58 4.57
N ALA A 369 -2.25 -4.31 4.57
CA ALA A 369 -1.51 -3.20 3.99
C ALA A 369 -1.48 -2.01 4.96
N HIS A 370 -0.33 -1.33 5.05
CA HIS A 370 -0.13 -0.21 5.99
C HIS A 370 -0.41 -0.58 7.46
N GLY A 371 -0.34 -1.87 7.78
CA GLY A 371 -0.39 -2.43 9.12
C GLY A 371 1.03 -2.56 9.68
N PHE A 372 1.63 -3.75 9.55
CA PHE A 372 3.01 -3.99 9.97
C PHE A 372 4.00 -2.97 9.41
N ALA A 373 3.85 -2.58 8.13
CA ALA A 373 4.74 -1.66 7.44
C ALA A 373 4.91 -0.30 8.12
N MET A 374 3.86 0.22 8.75
CA MET A 374 3.88 1.50 9.47
C MET A 374 4.24 1.35 10.95
N GLY A 375 4.62 0.16 11.40
CA GLY A 375 5.01 -0.10 12.77
C GLY A 375 6.28 0.67 13.18
N TYR A 376 6.40 0.93 14.47
CA TYR A 376 7.50 1.65 15.10
C TYR A 376 7.80 1.01 16.46
N ASN A 377 8.84 1.47 17.15
CA ASN A 377 9.12 1.07 18.53
C ASN A 377 8.84 2.24 19.47
N TYR A 378 7.93 2.04 20.42
CA TYR A 378 7.65 2.98 21.49
C TYR A 378 7.53 2.23 22.82
N ASN A 379 7.91 2.83 23.94
CA ASN A 379 8.09 2.18 25.24
C ASN A 379 8.97 0.92 25.21
N GLY A 380 9.86 0.78 24.22
CA GLY A 380 10.67 -0.42 24.03
C GLY A 380 9.86 -1.66 23.64
N ARG A 381 8.61 -1.52 23.18
CA ARG A 381 7.82 -2.63 22.68
C ARG A 381 8.36 -3.11 21.34
N LEU A 382 8.42 -4.42 21.19
CA LEU A 382 8.97 -5.11 20.04
C LEU A 382 7.89 -5.39 19.01
N ARG A 383 8.29 -5.43 17.72
CA ARG A 383 7.38 -5.72 16.62
C ARG A 383 7.07 -7.21 16.55
N SER A 384 5.85 -7.52 16.17
CA SER A 384 5.33 -8.88 16.09
C SER A 384 5.88 -9.66 14.89
N ALA A 385 5.64 -10.99 14.86
CA ALA A 385 5.87 -11.82 13.70
C ALA A 385 4.88 -11.52 12.56
N GLU A 386 5.26 -11.91 11.34
CA GLU A 386 4.39 -11.99 10.16
C GLU A 386 4.32 -13.44 9.69
N LEU A 387 3.11 -13.93 9.46
CA LEU A 387 2.81 -15.30 9.04
C LEU A 387 2.06 -15.29 7.72
N LEU A 388 2.29 -16.29 6.88
CA LEU A 388 1.55 -16.52 5.64
C LEU A 388 0.75 -17.82 5.75
N LEU A 389 -0.57 -17.71 5.67
CA LEU A 389 -1.46 -18.84 5.48
C LEU A 389 -1.42 -19.25 4.03
N LYS A 390 -0.83 -20.40 3.75
CA LYS A 390 -0.65 -20.94 2.41
C LYS A 390 -1.96 -21.46 1.82
N GLU A 391 -2.04 -21.57 0.49
CA GLU A 391 -3.21 -22.13 -0.20
C GLU A 391 -3.53 -23.58 0.24
N ASP A 392 -2.54 -24.35 0.69
CA ASP A 392 -2.71 -25.72 1.22
C ASP A 392 -3.14 -25.77 2.70
N GLY A 393 -3.34 -24.60 3.33
CA GLY A 393 -3.72 -24.47 4.73
C GLY A 393 -2.55 -24.51 5.72
N SER A 394 -1.32 -24.75 5.27
CA SER A 394 -0.13 -24.64 6.12
C SER A 394 0.19 -23.18 6.45
N VAL A 395 0.93 -22.96 7.53
CA VAL A 395 1.34 -21.62 7.96
C VAL A 395 2.86 -21.52 7.96
N GLN A 396 3.35 -20.50 7.24
CA GLN A 396 4.76 -20.20 7.12
C GLN A 396 5.08 -18.88 7.85
N MET A 397 6.11 -18.89 8.70
CA MET A 397 6.67 -17.65 9.25
C MET A 397 7.45 -16.93 8.14
N ILE A 398 7.01 -15.74 7.77
CA ILE A 398 7.63 -14.91 6.73
C ILE A 398 8.42 -13.72 7.30
N ARG A 399 8.27 -13.45 8.58
CA ARG A 399 9.13 -12.60 9.41
C ARG A 399 9.00 -13.04 10.85
N ARG A 400 10.12 -13.26 11.53
CA ARG A 400 10.09 -13.52 12.97
C ARG A 400 9.75 -12.25 13.76
N ALA A 401 9.23 -12.41 14.96
CA ALA A 401 9.11 -11.31 15.89
C ALA A 401 10.51 -10.73 16.24
N GLU A 402 10.54 -9.44 16.56
CA GLU A 402 11.73 -8.82 17.15
C GLU A 402 12.04 -9.41 18.53
N THR A 403 13.32 -9.43 18.85
CA THR A 403 13.86 -9.76 20.17
C THR A 403 14.53 -8.50 20.78
N PRO A 404 14.84 -8.47 22.07
CA PRO A 404 15.62 -7.39 22.65
C PRO A 404 16.94 -7.14 21.91
N ALA A 405 17.57 -8.17 21.35
CA ALA A 405 18.79 -8.02 20.57
C ALA A 405 18.59 -7.18 19.30
N ASP A 406 17.42 -7.29 18.64
CA ASP A 406 17.09 -6.46 17.48
C ASP A 406 16.90 -4.99 17.89
N TYR A 407 16.22 -4.75 18.99
CA TYR A 407 16.03 -3.40 19.54
C TYR A 407 17.34 -2.73 19.87
N PHE A 408 18.31 -3.51 20.41
CA PHE A 408 19.62 -3.00 20.80
C PHE A 408 20.67 -3.05 19.68
N ALA A 409 20.36 -3.58 18.51
CA ALA A 409 21.34 -3.85 17.44
C ALA A 409 22.10 -2.58 16.96
N THR A 410 21.51 -1.39 17.12
CA THR A 410 22.12 -0.12 16.71
C THR A 410 22.87 0.60 17.82
N PHE A 411 22.87 0.07 19.04
CA PHE A 411 23.59 0.67 20.16
C PHE A 411 24.96 0.03 20.33
N ASP A 412 25.96 0.86 20.58
CA ASP A 412 27.29 0.41 21.02
C ASP A 412 27.33 0.40 22.55
N PHE A 413 27.29 -0.81 23.12
CA PHE A 413 27.31 -1.00 24.56
C PHE A 413 28.70 -1.20 25.14
N CYS A 414 29.78 -0.89 24.41
CA CYS A 414 31.15 -1.25 24.73
C CYS A 414 31.55 -0.99 26.20
N ASP A 415 31.02 0.05 26.88
CA ASP A 415 31.42 0.41 28.24
C ASP A 415 30.26 0.63 29.23
N ILE A 416 29.00 0.67 28.77
CA ILE A 416 27.85 1.01 29.63
C ILE A 416 27.27 -0.20 30.37
N LEU A 417 27.39 -1.38 29.81
CA LEU A 417 26.83 -2.63 30.35
C LEU A 417 27.90 -3.63 30.83
N LYS A 418 29.16 -3.20 30.97
CA LYS A 418 30.23 -3.99 31.58
C LYS A 418 30.19 -3.94 33.09
#